data_27a082c269df6f4940892c702d816a0b
#
_entry.id   27a082c269df6f4940892c702d816a0b
#
_cell.length_a   1.000
_cell.length_b   1.000
_cell.length_c   1.000
_cell.angle_alpha   90.00
_cell.angle_beta   90.00
_cell.angle_gamma   90.00
#
_symmetry.space_group_name_H-M   'P 1'
#
loop_
_entity.id
_entity.type
_entity.pdbx_description
1 polymer ?
#
loop_
_entity_poly.entity_id
_entity_poly.type
_entity_poly.pdbx_seq_one_letter_code
_entity_poly.pdbx_strand_id
1 'polypeptide(L)'
;MKRIIIICEGQTEQQFCNDVLQFHFNSKNIYIHYPTIEKTGGGIVNWEALKFQITTTLKKDPTAIVTTLIDFYGIHAHHKYPFWEQAKQQADKSIGMNIMEQGMKDNLPPELQNRFIPYIQLYEFEALLF
;
A
#
# COMPACT_ATOMS: atom_id res chain seq x y z
N MET A 1 -8.40 -0.30 21.08
CA MET A 1 -8.12 0.71 20.05
C MET A 1 -7.54 0.05 18.82
N LYS A 2 -8.05 0.38 17.65
CA LYS A 2 -7.57 -0.19 16.41
C LYS A 2 -6.39 0.60 15.89
N ARG A 3 -5.47 -0.08 15.25
CA ARG A 3 -4.28 0.53 14.67
C ARG A 3 -4.11 0.09 13.23
N ILE A 4 -3.89 1.07 12.34
CA ILE A 4 -3.65 0.83 10.93
C ILE A 4 -2.25 1.35 10.60
N ILE A 5 -1.47 0.55 9.90
CA ILE A 5 -0.16 0.96 9.41
C ILE A 5 -0.27 1.12 7.91
N ILE A 6 0.00 2.33 7.42
CA ILE A 6 -0.07 2.68 6.00
C ILE A 6 1.35 2.83 5.50
N ILE A 7 1.79 1.90 4.66
CA ILE A 7 3.14 1.97 4.08
C ILE A 7 3.06 2.88 2.87
N CYS A 8 3.67 4.04 2.96
CA CYS A 8 3.60 5.11 1.97
C CYS A 8 4.76 5.02 0.99
N GLU A 9 4.49 5.33 -0.28
CA GLU A 9 5.54 5.34 -1.29
C GLU A 9 6.59 6.39 -0.99
N GLY A 10 6.16 7.59 -0.54
CA GLY A 10 7.10 8.68 -0.24
C GLY A 10 6.48 9.73 0.66
N GLN A 11 7.15 10.90 0.69
CA GLN A 11 6.78 11.98 1.60
C GLN A 11 5.44 12.62 1.29
N THR A 12 5.04 12.66 0.01
CA THR A 12 3.75 13.22 -0.38
C THR A 12 2.61 12.44 0.22
N GLU A 13 2.69 11.11 0.16
CA GLU A 13 1.69 10.23 0.75
C GLU A 13 1.68 10.35 2.28
N GLN A 14 2.87 10.48 2.89
CA GLN A 14 2.95 10.70 4.34
C GLN A 14 2.29 12.01 4.74
N GLN A 15 2.49 13.07 3.96
CA GLN A 15 1.90 14.37 4.24
C GLN A 15 0.38 14.30 4.21
N PHE A 16 -0.18 13.57 3.24
CA PHE A 16 -1.61 13.36 3.17
C PHE A 16 -2.13 12.60 4.40
N CYS A 17 -1.42 11.58 4.82
CA CYS A 17 -1.78 10.83 6.04
C CYS A 17 -1.78 11.75 7.25
N ASN A 18 -0.76 12.59 7.37
CA ASN A 18 -0.63 13.51 8.49
C ASN A 18 -1.72 14.59 8.49
N ASP A 19 -2.00 15.17 7.33
CA ASP A 19 -2.89 16.33 7.24
C ASP A 19 -4.36 15.98 7.17
N VAL A 20 -4.68 14.81 6.61
CA VAL A 20 -6.08 14.44 6.32
C VAL A 20 -6.48 13.16 7.02
N LEU A 21 -5.77 12.05 6.75
CA LEU A 21 -6.21 10.74 7.22
C LEU A 21 -6.10 10.58 8.73
N GLN A 22 -5.05 11.10 9.33
CA GLN A 22 -4.85 11.00 10.78
C GLN A 22 -6.01 11.62 11.54
N PHE A 23 -6.42 12.80 11.11
CA PHE A 23 -7.54 13.49 11.74
C PHE A 23 -8.84 12.69 11.61
N HIS A 24 -9.09 12.19 10.39
CA HIS A 24 -10.30 11.41 10.12
C HIS A 24 -10.36 10.13 10.98
N PHE A 25 -9.26 9.37 11.01
CA PHE A 25 -9.24 8.13 11.75
C PHE A 25 -9.25 8.33 13.26
N ASN A 26 -8.58 9.38 13.76
CA ASN A 26 -8.61 9.69 15.18
C ASN A 26 -10.03 9.97 15.67
N SER A 27 -10.87 10.61 14.85
CA SER A 27 -12.25 10.87 15.19
C SER A 27 -13.07 9.58 15.35
N LYS A 28 -12.59 8.47 14.80
CA LYS A 28 -13.20 7.14 14.87
C LYS A 28 -12.49 6.23 15.86
N ASN A 29 -11.59 6.77 16.67
CA ASN A 29 -10.80 6.03 17.64
C ASN A 29 -9.90 4.99 16.98
N ILE A 30 -9.33 5.34 15.84
CA ILE A 30 -8.38 4.51 15.11
C ILE A 30 -7.07 5.28 15.00
N TYR A 31 -5.96 4.65 15.43
CA TYR A 31 -4.62 5.22 15.24
C TYR A 31 -4.03 4.78 13.92
N ILE A 32 -3.37 5.71 13.23
CA ILE A 32 -2.61 5.35 12.04
C ILE A 32 -1.13 5.65 12.24
N HIS A 33 -0.29 4.76 11.70
CA HIS A 33 1.14 4.97 11.50
C HIS A 33 1.36 4.97 10.00
N TYR A 34 2.25 5.82 9.51
CA TYR A 34 2.43 5.95 8.05
C TYR A 34 3.90 6.04 7.67
N PRO A 35 4.65 4.92 7.86
CA PRO A 35 6.05 4.87 7.45
C PRO A 35 6.18 4.89 5.93
N THR A 36 7.34 5.30 5.45
CA THR A 36 7.66 5.13 4.04
C THR A 36 8.17 3.72 3.77
N ILE A 37 8.19 3.35 2.49
CA ILE A 37 8.85 2.14 2.05
C ILE A 37 10.31 2.23 2.48
N GLU A 38 10.78 1.21 3.17
CA GLU A 38 12.17 1.13 3.61
C GLU A 38 13.08 0.99 2.40
N LYS A 39 14.37 1.28 2.62
CA LYS A 39 15.46 1.04 1.70
C LYS A 39 15.84 2.23 0.86
N THR A 40 15.25 3.18 0.44
CA THR A 40 15.80 4.25 -0.38
C THR A 40 15.32 5.63 0.02
N GLY A 41 14.72 5.72 1.19
CA GLY A 41 14.18 6.99 1.66
C GLY A 41 12.94 7.40 0.90
N GLY A 42 12.26 6.46 0.28
CA GLY A 42 11.05 6.69 -0.48
C GLY A 42 11.17 6.18 -1.91
N GLY A 43 10.10 6.28 -2.65
CA GLY A 43 9.99 5.73 -3.99
C GLY A 43 9.64 4.26 -3.97
N ILE A 44 9.19 3.76 -5.13
CA ILE A 44 8.76 2.36 -5.23
C ILE A 44 9.98 1.43 -5.24
N VAL A 45 9.80 0.27 -4.63
CA VAL A 45 10.78 -0.81 -4.66
C VAL A 45 10.15 -2.02 -5.34
N ASN A 46 10.95 -3.06 -5.62
CA ASN A 46 10.39 -4.28 -6.20
C ASN A 46 9.45 -4.96 -5.20
N TRP A 47 8.58 -5.83 -5.72
CA TRP A 47 7.56 -6.47 -4.91
C TRP A 47 8.13 -7.26 -3.74
N GLU A 48 9.23 -7.98 -3.95
CA GLU A 48 9.81 -8.80 -2.88
C GLU A 48 10.24 -7.95 -1.68
N ALA A 49 10.80 -6.77 -1.94
CA ALA A 49 11.19 -5.87 -0.85
C ALA A 49 9.97 -5.32 -0.11
N LEU A 50 8.94 -4.91 -0.83
CA LEU A 50 7.69 -4.43 -0.20
C LEU A 50 7.00 -5.56 0.56
N LYS A 51 6.93 -6.74 -0.03
CA LYS A 51 6.34 -7.92 0.61
C LYS A 51 7.06 -8.22 1.93
N PHE A 52 8.38 -8.12 1.93
CA PHE A 52 9.16 -8.34 3.16
C PHE A 52 8.78 -7.32 4.23
N GLN A 53 8.67 -6.06 3.86
CA GLN A 53 8.28 -5.01 4.81
C GLN A 53 6.86 -5.25 5.35
N ILE A 54 5.93 -5.60 4.47
CA ILE A 54 4.55 -5.89 4.86
C ILE A 54 4.50 -7.06 5.85
N THR A 55 5.15 -8.17 5.51
CA THR A 55 5.11 -9.36 6.36
C THR A 55 5.82 -9.12 7.69
N THR A 56 6.94 -8.43 7.69
CA THR A 56 7.67 -8.10 8.91
C THR A 56 6.81 -7.22 9.82
N THR A 57 6.14 -6.23 9.25
CA THR A 57 5.26 -5.33 10.01
C THR A 57 4.10 -6.10 10.62
N LEU A 58 3.46 -6.98 9.84
CA LEU A 58 2.33 -7.79 10.33
C LEU A 58 2.73 -8.74 11.46
N LYS A 59 3.93 -9.29 11.38
CA LYS A 59 4.43 -10.19 12.42
C LYS A 59 4.83 -9.45 13.68
N LYS A 60 5.36 -8.26 13.52
CA LYS A 60 5.81 -7.43 14.64
C LYS A 60 4.66 -6.87 15.45
N ASP A 61 3.53 -6.60 14.80
CA ASP A 61 2.36 -6.01 15.44
C ASP A 61 1.14 -6.87 15.15
N PRO A 62 0.86 -7.87 15.99
CA PRO A 62 -0.21 -8.84 15.72
C PRO A 62 -1.62 -8.27 15.68
N THR A 63 -1.82 -7.05 16.19
CA THR A 63 -3.14 -6.42 16.25
C THR A 63 -3.36 -5.38 15.16
N ALA A 64 -2.32 -5.03 14.41
CA ALA A 64 -2.44 -3.99 13.39
C ALA A 64 -3.00 -4.53 12.08
N ILE A 65 -3.69 -3.64 11.36
CA ILE A 65 -4.04 -3.84 9.96
C ILE A 65 -3.01 -3.06 9.15
N VAL A 66 -2.51 -3.65 8.09
CA VAL A 66 -1.52 -3.02 7.22
C VAL A 66 -2.15 -2.76 5.85
N THR A 67 -1.92 -1.58 5.31
CA THR A 67 -2.30 -1.23 3.95
C THR A 67 -1.14 -0.50 3.28
N THR A 68 -1.27 -0.24 2.00
CA THR A 68 -0.27 0.45 1.21
C THR A 68 -0.87 1.69 0.57
N LEU A 69 -0.02 2.68 0.29
CA LEU A 69 -0.41 3.87 -0.46
C LEU A 69 0.68 4.12 -1.49
N ILE A 70 0.54 3.47 -2.64
CA ILE A 70 1.50 3.46 -3.73
C ILE A 70 0.80 3.76 -5.05
N ASP A 71 1.51 4.34 -6.01
CA ASP A 71 0.96 4.72 -7.31
C ASP A 71 1.21 3.64 -8.35
N PHE A 72 0.16 3.29 -9.11
CA PHE A 72 0.28 2.33 -10.19
C PHE A 72 1.32 2.77 -11.23
N TYR A 73 1.31 4.05 -11.59
CA TYR A 73 2.19 4.55 -12.66
C TYR A 73 3.66 4.60 -12.26
N GLY A 74 3.97 4.48 -10.98
CA GLY A 74 5.36 4.32 -10.53
C GLY A 74 5.87 2.90 -10.62
N ILE A 75 4.98 1.93 -10.85
CA ILE A 75 5.35 0.52 -10.93
C ILE A 75 5.68 0.15 -12.37
N HIS A 76 6.81 -0.50 -12.56
CA HIS A 76 7.27 -0.96 -13.87
C HIS A 76 7.47 -2.48 -13.87
N ALA A 77 7.66 -3.04 -15.07
CA ALA A 77 7.78 -4.50 -15.23
C ALA A 77 8.90 -5.10 -14.36
N HIS A 78 10.02 -4.38 -14.24
CA HIS A 78 11.16 -4.90 -13.47
C HIS A 78 10.94 -4.95 -11.96
N HIS A 79 9.88 -4.32 -11.46
CA HIS A 79 9.54 -4.38 -10.05
C HIS A 79 8.86 -5.69 -9.66
N LYS A 80 8.36 -6.45 -10.63
CA LYS A 80 7.82 -7.80 -10.44
C LYS A 80 6.59 -7.86 -9.54
N TYR A 81 5.72 -6.87 -9.59
CA TYR A 81 4.47 -6.91 -8.84
C TYR A 81 3.52 -7.96 -9.44
N PRO A 82 2.72 -8.63 -8.59
CA PRO A 82 1.81 -9.67 -9.06
C PRO A 82 0.83 -9.13 -10.10
N PHE A 83 0.72 -9.83 -11.24
CA PHE A 83 -0.25 -9.53 -12.30
C PHE A 83 -0.13 -8.13 -12.91
N TRP A 84 1.06 -7.51 -12.85
CA TRP A 84 1.25 -6.17 -13.40
C TRP A 84 0.92 -6.11 -14.89
N GLU A 85 1.35 -7.12 -15.68
CA GLU A 85 1.08 -7.16 -17.11
C GLU A 85 -0.41 -7.26 -17.38
N GLN A 86 -1.09 -8.14 -16.69
CA GLN A 86 -2.53 -8.33 -16.85
C GLN A 86 -3.30 -7.06 -16.47
N ALA A 87 -2.88 -6.40 -15.41
CA ALA A 87 -3.50 -5.17 -14.95
C ALA A 87 -3.34 -4.05 -15.98
N LYS A 88 -2.13 -3.94 -16.54
CA LYS A 88 -1.82 -2.91 -17.52
C LYS A 88 -2.67 -3.06 -18.79
N GLN A 89 -3.02 -4.29 -19.15
CA GLN A 89 -3.79 -4.59 -20.35
C GLN A 89 -5.29 -4.37 -20.19
N GLN A 90 -5.79 -4.18 -18.97
CA GLN A 90 -7.21 -3.98 -18.75
C GLN A 90 -7.67 -2.64 -19.32
N ALA A 91 -8.80 -2.66 -20.05
CA ALA A 91 -9.42 -1.43 -20.52
C ALA A 91 -9.93 -0.60 -19.33
N ASP A 92 -10.55 -1.26 -18.35
CA ASP A 92 -10.95 -0.63 -17.10
C ASP A 92 -9.81 -0.78 -16.09
N LYS A 93 -9.14 0.33 -15.80
CA LYS A 93 -7.98 0.31 -14.90
C LYS A 93 -8.35 -0.03 -13.47
N SER A 94 -9.57 0.25 -13.05
CA SER A 94 -10.03 -0.16 -11.72
C SER A 94 -10.02 -1.68 -11.56
N ILE A 95 -10.40 -2.39 -12.61
CA ILE A 95 -10.33 -3.86 -12.62
C ILE A 95 -8.88 -4.30 -12.53
N GLY A 96 -7.98 -3.63 -13.27
CA GLY A 96 -6.56 -3.92 -13.20
C GLY A 96 -6.00 -3.76 -11.79
N MET A 97 -6.38 -2.69 -11.10
CA MET A 97 -5.92 -2.48 -9.72
C MET A 97 -6.41 -3.59 -8.81
N ASN A 98 -7.67 -4.01 -8.95
CA ASN A 98 -8.22 -5.10 -8.15
C ASN A 98 -7.47 -6.41 -8.38
N ILE A 99 -7.08 -6.69 -9.61
CA ILE A 99 -6.31 -7.90 -9.95
C ILE A 99 -4.95 -7.87 -9.24
N MET A 100 -4.23 -6.75 -9.33
CA MET A 100 -2.94 -6.62 -8.66
C MET A 100 -3.07 -6.70 -7.14
N GLU A 101 -4.05 -5.99 -6.60
CA GLU A 101 -4.26 -5.97 -5.14
C GLU A 101 -4.55 -7.37 -4.62
N GLN A 102 -5.40 -8.11 -5.31
CA GLN A 102 -5.68 -9.48 -4.90
C GLN A 102 -4.43 -10.37 -5.00
N GLY A 103 -3.63 -10.16 -6.04
CA GLY A 103 -2.37 -10.88 -6.20
C GLY A 103 -1.38 -10.58 -5.08
N MET A 104 -1.29 -9.32 -4.67
CA MET A 104 -0.44 -8.92 -3.54
C MET A 104 -0.88 -9.63 -2.27
N LYS A 105 -2.18 -9.65 -1.99
CA LYS A 105 -2.71 -10.30 -0.80
C LYS A 105 -2.48 -11.80 -0.83
N ASP A 106 -2.76 -12.44 -1.96
CA ASP A 106 -2.60 -13.88 -2.10
C ASP A 106 -1.14 -14.33 -1.98
N ASN A 107 -0.21 -13.42 -2.22
CA ASN A 107 1.22 -13.70 -2.17
C ASN A 107 1.77 -13.72 -0.75
N LEU A 108 1.00 -13.26 0.24
CA LEU A 108 1.40 -13.28 1.64
C LEU A 108 1.13 -14.65 2.26
N PRO A 109 1.83 -15.00 3.37
CA PRO A 109 1.48 -16.19 4.12
C PRO A 109 0.00 -16.17 4.53
N PRO A 110 -0.70 -17.32 4.41
CA PRO A 110 -2.16 -17.34 4.65
C PRO A 110 -2.61 -16.76 5.98
N GLU A 111 -1.83 -16.95 7.03
CA GLU A 111 -2.19 -16.47 8.38
C GLU A 111 -2.11 -14.96 8.52
N LEU A 112 -1.49 -14.27 7.56
CA LEU A 112 -1.36 -12.81 7.60
C LEU A 112 -2.33 -12.11 6.67
N GLN A 113 -2.93 -12.81 5.72
CA GLN A 113 -3.71 -12.21 4.65
C GLN A 113 -4.90 -11.40 5.16
N ASN A 114 -5.56 -11.86 6.20
CA ASN A 114 -6.77 -11.19 6.69
C ASN A 114 -6.50 -9.84 7.37
N ARG A 115 -5.24 -9.53 7.64
CA ARG A 115 -4.85 -8.24 8.24
C ARG A 115 -4.14 -7.31 7.25
N PHE A 116 -4.10 -7.69 5.97
CA PHE A 116 -3.53 -6.85 4.92
C PHE A 116 -4.63 -6.41 3.96
N ILE A 117 -4.77 -5.09 3.79
CA ILE A 117 -5.69 -4.50 2.83
C ILE A 117 -4.82 -3.84 1.76
N PRO A 118 -4.57 -4.52 0.63
CA PRO A 118 -3.75 -3.94 -0.43
C PRO A 118 -4.46 -2.75 -1.07
N TYR A 119 -3.72 -1.71 -1.36
CA TYR A 119 -4.27 -0.57 -2.08
C TYR A 119 -3.23 0.00 -3.03
N ILE A 120 -3.64 0.19 -4.28
CA ILE A 120 -2.82 0.82 -5.31
C ILE A 120 -3.60 2.00 -5.85
N GLN A 121 -3.01 3.19 -5.78
CA GLN A 121 -3.61 4.41 -6.29
C GLN A 121 -3.50 4.42 -7.82
N LEU A 122 -4.64 4.55 -8.49
CA LEU A 122 -4.68 4.48 -9.95
C LEU A 122 -4.01 5.69 -10.59
N TYR A 123 -4.31 6.88 -10.09
CA TYR A 123 -3.74 8.12 -10.62
C TYR A 123 -2.62 8.61 -9.72
N GLU A 124 -1.73 9.43 -10.29
CA GLU A 124 -0.68 10.04 -9.47
C GLU A 124 -1.33 10.80 -8.30
N PHE A 125 -0.77 10.60 -7.13
CA PHE A 125 -1.36 11.14 -5.91
C PHE A 125 -1.47 12.66 -5.96
N GLU A 126 -0.45 13.33 -6.48
CA GLU A 126 -0.44 14.79 -6.58
C GLU A 126 -1.60 15.31 -7.42
N ALA A 127 -2.03 14.57 -8.43
CA ALA A 127 -3.16 14.98 -9.28
C ALA A 127 -4.48 15.03 -8.53
N LEU A 128 -4.60 14.30 -7.43
CA LEU A 128 -5.82 14.27 -6.64
C LEU A 128 -5.94 15.46 -5.70
N LEU A 129 -4.85 16.18 -5.47
CA LEU A 129 -4.83 17.32 -4.58
C LEU A 129 -5.23 18.63 -5.26
N PHE A 130 -5.35 18.60 -6.58
CA PHE A 130 -5.64 19.80 -7.38
C PHE A 130 -6.85 19.56 -8.31
#